data_795c50499d232e6393da11336d25b64e
#
_entry.id   795c50499d232e6393da11336d25b64e
#
_cell.length_a   1.000
_cell.length_b   1.000
_cell.length_c   1.000
_cell.angle_alpha   90.00
_cell.angle_beta   90.00
_cell.angle_gamma   90.00
#
_symmetry.space_group_name_H-M   'P 1'
#
loop_
_entity.id
_entity.type
_entity.pdbx_description
1 polymer ?
#
loop_
_entity_poly.entity_id
_entity_poly.type
_entity_poly.pdbx_seq_one_letter_code
_entity_poly.pdbx_strand_id
1 'polypeptide(L)'
;PFVISSAHGDGVWDLIDAVLSEFPDAVADEVATDHPVFAVIGRPNVGKSTLVNAILGEERVIAFDQAGTTRDSIHIDFERDGKPYTIIDTAGVRRRGKVDEAIEKFSVIKSMQAVEAANVAVLVLDANQDIADQDATVAGFALEAGRALVVAINKWDVVTPERKEQIKKDIARKLYFLDFAKFHYISALKHKGIDELFGSIHQAYN
;
A
#
# COMPACT_ATOMS: atom_id res chain seq x y z
N PRO A 1 -2.19 18.52 39.75
CA PRO A 1 -0.99 19.09 39.16
C PRO A 1 0.15 18.09 39.26
N PHE A 2 0.86 17.85 38.15
CA PHE A 2 2.03 16.96 38.08
C PHE A 2 3.28 17.83 38.24
N VAL A 3 4.20 17.40 39.10
CA VAL A 3 5.51 18.01 39.20
C VAL A 3 6.47 17.21 38.33
N ILE A 4 6.99 17.82 37.28
CA ILE A 4 7.88 17.14 36.32
C ILE A 4 9.21 17.88 36.20
N SER A 5 10.29 17.13 35.95
CA SER A 5 11.60 17.66 35.56
C SER A 5 11.94 17.10 34.16
N SER A 6 11.74 17.89 33.13
CA SER A 6 12.04 17.46 31.75
C SER A 6 13.54 17.17 31.53
N ALA A 7 14.42 17.81 32.27
CA ALA A 7 15.86 17.62 32.17
C ALA A 7 16.33 16.27 32.78
N HIS A 8 15.58 15.76 33.76
CA HIS A 8 15.94 14.53 34.48
C HIS A 8 14.93 13.39 34.23
N GLY A 9 13.83 13.68 33.56
CA GLY A 9 12.78 12.68 33.28
C GLY A 9 11.88 12.37 34.47
N ASP A 10 12.07 13.04 35.60
CA ASP A 10 11.28 12.78 36.83
C ASP A 10 9.82 13.19 36.60
N GLY A 11 8.88 12.31 36.96
CA GLY A 11 7.43 12.53 36.87
C GLY A 11 6.84 12.60 35.44
N VAL A 12 7.66 12.43 34.41
CA VAL A 12 7.19 12.49 33.01
C VAL A 12 6.28 11.30 32.70
N TRP A 13 6.65 10.10 33.13
CA TRP A 13 5.85 8.89 32.92
C TRP A 13 4.52 8.95 33.67
N ASP A 14 4.50 9.45 34.91
CA ASP A 14 3.29 9.62 35.67
C ASP A 14 2.31 10.60 35.01
N LEU A 15 2.84 11.67 34.39
CA LEU A 15 2.04 12.59 33.57
C LEU A 15 1.47 11.92 32.33
N ILE A 16 2.30 11.16 31.61
CA ILE A 16 1.89 10.45 30.38
C ILE A 16 0.79 9.45 30.73
N ASP A 17 0.98 8.62 31.74
CA ASP A 17 -0.01 7.62 32.15
C ASP A 17 -1.33 8.27 32.60
N ALA A 18 -1.26 9.38 33.33
CA ALA A 18 -2.47 10.11 33.73
C ALA A 18 -3.20 10.75 32.54
N VAL A 19 -2.48 11.25 31.55
CA VAL A 19 -3.08 11.79 30.33
C VAL A 19 -3.70 10.66 29.51
N LEU A 20 -2.97 9.56 29.31
CA LEU A 20 -3.45 8.43 28.51
C LEU A 20 -4.64 7.72 29.14
N SER A 21 -4.75 7.69 30.49
CA SER A 21 -5.89 7.08 31.19
C SER A 21 -7.23 7.81 30.98
N GLU A 22 -7.20 9.05 30.51
CA GLU A 22 -8.41 9.82 30.16
C GLU A 22 -8.86 9.60 28.71
N PHE A 23 -7.98 9.01 27.87
CA PHE A 23 -8.39 8.62 26.53
C PHE A 23 -9.10 7.27 26.59
N PRO A 24 -10.20 7.10 25.85
CA PRO A 24 -10.77 5.78 25.69
C PRO A 24 -9.68 4.88 25.09
N ASP A 25 -9.59 3.65 25.57
CA ASP A 25 -8.76 2.64 24.90
C ASP A 25 -9.02 2.75 23.41
N ALA A 26 -7.94 2.93 22.64
CA ALA A 26 -8.07 2.95 21.21
C ALA A 26 -8.77 1.65 20.84
N VAL A 27 -10.04 1.74 20.50
CA VAL A 27 -10.72 0.69 19.79
C VAL A 27 -9.96 0.70 18.46
N ALA A 28 -8.94 -0.12 18.40
CA ALA A 28 -8.39 -0.50 17.13
C ALA A 28 -9.59 -1.08 16.40
N ASP A 29 -10.15 -0.31 15.45
CA ASP A 29 -10.86 -0.86 14.32
C ASP A 29 -9.83 -1.63 13.49
N GLU A 30 -9.12 -2.56 14.14
CA GLU A 30 -8.53 -3.69 13.47
C GLU A 30 -9.73 -4.45 12.94
N VAL A 31 -10.01 -4.24 11.68
CA VAL A 31 -10.74 -5.23 10.91
C VAL A 31 -9.86 -6.47 11.00
N ALA A 32 -10.09 -7.24 12.07
CA ALA A 32 -9.47 -8.54 12.27
C ALA A 32 -10.04 -9.44 11.18
N THR A 33 -9.52 -9.26 9.97
CA THR A 33 -9.75 -10.18 8.87
C THR A 33 -8.83 -11.36 9.09
N ASP A 34 -9.35 -12.56 8.95
CA ASP A 34 -8.58 -13.82 9.00
C ASP A 34 -7.73 -14.03 7.72
N HIS A 35 -7.63 -13.03 6.85
CA HIS A 35 -6.90 -13.06 5.58
C HIS A 35 -6.34 -11.68 5.21
N PRO A 36 -5.30 -11.61 4.34
CA PRO A 36 -4.72 -10.35 3.92
C PRO A 36 -5.70 -9.45 3.17
N VAL A 37 -5.87 -8.22 3.68
CA VAL A 37 -6.53 -7.11 3.01
C VAL A 37 -5.45 -6.14 2.56
N PHE A 38 -5.30 -5.90 1.27
CA PHE A 38 -4.25 -5.03 0.77
C PHE A 38 -4.74 -3.94 -0.18
N ALA A 39 -4.13 -2.76 -0.06
CA ALA A 39 -4.38 -1.61 -0.91
C ALA A 39 -3.26 -1.48 -1.96
N VAL A 40 -3.63 -1.19 -3.21
CA VAL A 40 -2.66 -0.89 -4.28
C VAL A 40 -2.58 0.62 -4.45
N ILE A 41 -1.44 1.19 -4.06
CA ILE A 41 -1.20 2.64 -4.01
C ILE A 41 -0.05 3.07 -4.93
N GLY A 42 0.06 4.35 -5.20
CA GLY A 42 1.09 4.93 -6.06
C GLY A 42 0.53 5.99 -7.00
N ARG A 43 1.43 6.70 -7.71
CA ARG A 43 1.06 7.78 -8.64
C ARG A 43 0.15 7.32 -9.78
N PRO A 44 -0.54 8.23 -10.47
CA PRO A 44 -1.23 7.93 -11.72
C PRO A 44 -0.30 7.29 -12.75
N ASN A 45 -0.85 6.39 -13.58
CA ASN A 45 -0.17 5.75 -14.72
C ASN A 45 1.05 4.85 -14.40
N VAL A 46 1.35 4.56 -13.13
CA VAL A 46 2.41 3.59 -12.75
C VAL A 46 2.01 2.13 -13.04
N GLY A 47 0.73 1.88 -13.35
CA GLY A 47 0.22 0.56 -13.73
C GLY A 47 -0.55 -0.17 -12.62
N LYS A 48 -1.11 0.56 -11.64
CA LYS A 48 -1.96 -0.03 -10.57
C LYS A 48 -3.09 -0.87 -11.12
N SER A 49 -3.92 -0.29 -12.00
CA SER A 49 -5.05 -1.00 -12.61
C SER A 49 -4.61 -2.20 -13.45
N THR A 50 -3.46 -2.09 -14.13
CA THR A 50 -2.88 -3.22 -14.87
C THR A 50 -2.49 -4.35 -13.93
N LEU A 51 -1.88 -4.00 -12.77
CA LEU A 51 -1.50 -4.99 -11.75
C LEU A 51 -2.74 -5.66 -11.16
N VAL A 52 -3.76 -4.89 -10.76
CA VAL A 52 -5.01 -5.45 -10.22
C VAL A 52 -5.69 -6.36 -11.24
N ASN A 53 -5.76 -5.93 -12.53
CA ASN A 53 -6.33 -6.77 -13.59
C ASN A 53 -5.49 -8.04 -13.83
N ALA A 54 -4.16 -7.95 -13.76
CA ALA A 54 -3.29 -9.11 -13.89
C ALA A 54 -3.50 -10.11 -12.77
N ILE A 55 -3.67 -9.62 -11.54
CA ILE A 55 -3.96 -10.44 -10.36
C ILE A 55 -5.31 -11.15 -10.52
N LEU A 56 -6.37 -10.40 -10.82
CA LEU A 56 -7.74 -10.93 -10.92
C LEU A 56 -8.00 -11.75 -12.17
N GLY A 57 -7.18 -11.58 -13.22
CA GLY A 57 -7.31 -12.31 -14.49
C GLY A 57 -6.51 -13.62 -14.56
N GLU A 58 -5.84 -14.04 -13.51
CA GLU A 58 -5.13 -15.33 -13.48
C GLU A 58 -6.11 -16.51 -13.34
N GLU A 59 -5.84 -17.62 -14.04
CA GLU A 59 -6.70 -18.83 -14.03
C GLU A 59 -6.88 -19.43 -12.63
N ARG A 60 -5.94 -19.21 -11.73
CA ARG A 60 -5.96 -19.69 -10.34
C ARG A 60 -6.61 -18.72 -9.36
N VAL A 61 -7.23 -17.64 -9.86
CA VAL A 61 -7.92 -16.64 -9.05
C VAL A 61 -9.43 -16.72 -9.29
N ILE A 62 -10.16 -16.87 -8.21
CA ILE A 62 -11.63 -16.82 -8.20
C ILE A 62 -12.04 -15.51 -7.53
N ALA A 63 -12.51 -14.55 -8.29
CA ALA A 63 -13.02 -13.29 -7.75
C ALA A 63 -14.51 -13.43 -7.38
N PHE A 64 -14.87 -12.95 -6.19
CA PHE A 64 -16.24 -12.93 -5.71
C PHE A 64 -16.88 -11.58 -6.03
N ASP A 65 -18.03 -11.62 -6.69
CA ASP A 65 -18.76 -10.42 -7.08
C ASP A 65 -19.68 -9.98 -5.93
N GLN A 66 -19.12 -9.40 -4.87
CA GLN A 66 -19.93 -8.76 -3.83
C GLN A 66 -20.17 -7.30 -4.18
N ALA A 67 -21.43 -6.95 -4.38
CA ALA A 67 -21.86 -5.56 -4.49
C ALA A 67 -21.75 -4.88 -3.11
N GLY A 68 -20.56 -4.41 -2.77
CA GLY A 68 -20.33 -3.64 -1.55
C GLY A 68 -20.88 -2.23 -1.65
N THR A 69 -21.66 -1.83 -0.65
CA THR A 69 -22.49 -0.63 -0.57
C THR A 69 -21.77 0.61 -0.08
N THR A 70 -20.48 0.81 -0.29
CA THR A 70 -19.80 2.04 0.13
C THR A 70 -19.31 2.85 -1.07
N ARG A 71 -19.71 4.12 -1.10
CA ARG A 71 -19.51 5.08 -2.20
C ARG A 71 -18.05 5.43 -2.51
N ASP A 72 -17.05 4.99 -1.73
CA ASP A 72 -15.71 5.57 -1.77
C ASP A 72 -14.54 4.61 -2.03
N SER A 73 -14.64 3.32 -1.74
CA SER A 73 -13.61 2.31 -2.08
C SER A 73 -14.24 0.99 -2.50
N ILE A 74 -13.68 0.36 -3.53
CA ILE A 74 -14.15 -0.93 -4.02
C ILE A 74 -13.29 -2.01 -3.38
N HIS A 75 -13.93 -2.87 -2.56
CA HIS A 75 -13.32 -4.07 -2.02
C HIS A 75 -13.61 -5.23 -2.98
N ILE A 76 -12.58 -5.95 -3.38
CA ILE A 76 -12.67 -7.10 -4.28
C ILE A 76 -12.13 -8.30 -3.52
N ASP A 77 -13.03 -9.17 -3.09
CA ASP A 77 -12.66 -10.43 -2.47
C ASP A 77 -12.35 -11.45 -3.54
N PHE A 78 -11.27 -12.21 -3.34
CA PHE A 78 -10.85 -13.24 -4.25
C PHE A 78 -10.07 -14.35 -3.53
N GLU A 79 -9.99 -15.50 -4.15
CA GLU A 79 -9.19 -16.61 -3.69
C GLU A 79 -8.06 -16.88 -4.69
N ARG A 80 -6.85 -17.11 -4.18
CA ARG A 80 -5.68 -17.49 -4.98
C ARG A 80 -4.98 -18.67 -4.34
N ASP A 81 -4.79 -19.76 -5.08
CA ASP A 81 -4.18 -20.99 -4.61
C ASP A 81 -4.84 -21.51 -3.31
N GLY A 82 -6.19 -21.42 -3.20
CA GLY A 82 -6.96 -21.85 -2.03
C GLY A 82 -6.85 -20.92 -0.81
N LYS A 83 -6.29 -19.71 -0.96
CA LYS A 83 -6.17 -18.72 0.12
C LYS A 83 -6.99 -17.48 -0.18
N PRO A 84 -7.76 -16.98 0.79
CA PRO A 84 -8.56 -15.76 0.61
C PRO A 84 -7.69 -14.50 0.67
N TYR A 85 -8.10 -13.49 -0.08
CA TYR A 85 -7.52 -12.15 -0.13
C TYR A 85 -8.60 -11.12 -0.44
N THR A 86 -8.37 -9.88 0.00
CA THR A 86 -9.18 -8.72 -0.40
C THR A 86 -8.28 -7.63 -0.96
N ILE A 87 -8.60 -7.12 -2.16
CA ILE A 87 -7.96 -5.92 -2.71
C ILE A 87 -8.88 -4.73 -2.47
N ILE A 88 -8.30 -3.64 -1.94
CA ILE A 88 -8.94 -2.34 -1.92
C ILE A 88 -8.48 -1.57 -3.15
N ASP A 89 -9.40 -1.38 -4.11
CA ASP A 89 -9.12 -0.69 -5.37
C ASP A 89 -9.33 0.82 -5.24
N THR A 90 -8.21 1.55 -5.27
CA THR A 90 -8.22 3.02 -5.26
C THR A 90 -8.48 3.63 -6.65
N ALA A 91 -8.36 2.83 -7.71
CA ALA A 91 -8.35 3.33 -9.10
C ALA A 91 -9.63 3.06 -9.87
N GLY A 92 -10.61 2.33 -9.29
CA GLY A 92 -11.89 2.04 -9.94
C GLY A 92 -11.73 1.18 -11.21
N VAL A 93 -11.12 0.02 -11.10
CA VAL A 93 -10.87 -0.95 -12.19
C VAL A 93 -12.12 -1.23 -13.05
N ARG A 94 -13.32 -1.09 -12.50
CA ARG A 94 -14.58 -1.31 -13.23
C ARG A 94 -15.07 -0.12 -14.08
N ARG A 95 -14.44 1.07 -14.01
CA ARG A 95 -14.84 2.22 -14.86
C ARG A 95 -13.91 2.35 -16.07
N ARG A 96 -14.17 1.59 -17.11
CA ARG A 96 -13.72 1.91 -18.48
C ARG A 96 -14.48 3.15 -18.97
N GLY A 97 -13.91 4.33 -18.84
CA GLY A 97 -14.45 5.56 -19.40
C GLY A 97 -13.68 6.79 -18.94
N LYS A 98 -13.18 7.54 -19.91
CA LYS A 98 -12.55 8.87 -19.87
C LYS A 98 -12.12 9.40 -18.50
N VAL A 99 -10.81 9.50 -18.32
CA VAL A 99 -10.14 10.07 -17.15
C VAL A 99 -9.93 11.55 -17.43
N ASP A 100 -10.57 12.42 -16.65
CA ASP A 100 -10.33 13.85 -16.64
C ASP A 100 -9.28 14.21 -15.57
N GLU A 101 -8.42 15.19 -15.87
CA GLU A 101 -7.29 15.68 -15.05
C GLU A 101 -7.66 16.20 -13.63
N ALA A 102 -8.95 16.41 -13.34
CA ALA A 102 -9.43 16.75 -11.99
C ALA A 102 -9.24 15.61 -10.95
N ILE A 103 -8.85 14.42 -11.40
CA ILE A 103 -8.78 13.17 -10.60
C ILE A 103 -7.48 13.07 -9.78
N GLU A 104 -6.43 13.84 -10.06
CA GLU A 104 -5.13 13.68 -9.37
C GLU A 104 -5.18 13.99 -7.86
N LYS A 105 -5.86 15.06 -7.46
CA LYS A 105 -6.03 15.40 -6.03
C LYS A 105 -6.91 14.40 -5.28
N PHE A 106 -7.92 13.85 -5.94
CA PHE A 106 -8.74 12.78 -5.38
C PHE A 106 -7.99 11.45 -5.25
N SER A 107 -6.96 11.22 -6.07
CA SER A 107 -6.16 9.99 -6.03
C SER A 107 -5.36 9.84 -4.73
N VAL A 108 -4.82 10.92 -4.16
CA VAL A 108 -4.05 10.87 -2.90
C VAL A 108 -4.98 10.56 -1.71
N ILE A 109 -6.10 11.28 -1.60
CA ILE A 109 -7.08 11.06 -0.51
C ILE A 109 -7.63 9.62 -0.57
N LYS A 110 -7.98 9.13 -1.76
CA LYS A 110 -8.44 7.74 -1.92
C LYS A 110 -7.36 6.72 -1.59
N SER A 111 -6.11 7.00 -1.93
CA SER A 111 -4.99 6.15 -1.53
C SER A 111 -4.83 6.10 -0.01
N MET A 112 -5.00 7.23 0.67
CA MET A 112 -4.97 7.31 2.14
C MET A 112 -6.10 6.49 2.78
N GLN A 113 -7.34 6.67 2.33
CA GLN A 113 -8.48 5.90 2.81
C GLN A 113 -8.32 4.38 2.59
N ALA A 114 -7.77 3.99 1.44
CA ALA A 114 -7.52 2.59 1.15
C ALA A 114 -6.42 1.99 2.04
N VAL A 115 -5.37 2.78 2.35
CA VAL A 115 -4.31 2.38 3.28
C VAL A 115 -4.87 2.18 4.68
N GLU A 116 -5.71 3.09 5.17
CA GLU A 116 -6.36 2.98 6.49
C GLU A 116 -7.20 1.71 6.63
N ALA A 117 -7.85 1.28 5.55
CA ALA A 117 -8.71 0.10 5.53
C ALA A 117 -7.97 -1.22 5.23
N ALA A 118 -6.67 -1.18 4.93
CA ALA A 118 -5.85 -2.34 4.57
C ALA A 118 -4.93 -2.78 5.72
N ASN A 119 -4.48 -4.03 5.70
CA ASN A 119 -3.39 -4.52 6.55
C ASN A 119 -2.03 -4.30 5.88
N VAL A 120 -2.00 -4.44 4.54
CA VAL A 120 -0.79 -4.31 3.73
C VAL A 120 -0.99 -3.27 2.64
N ALA A 121 -0.04 -2.37 2.47
CA ALA A 121 0.01 -1.43 1.36
C ALA A 121 1.02 -1.92 0.31
N VAL A 122 0.58 -2.00 -0.95
CA VAL A 122 1.43 -2.32 -2.10
C VAL A 122 1.70 -1.02 -2.86
N LEU A 123 2.89 -0.46 -2.65
CA LEU A 123 3.34 0.73 -3.38
C LEU A 123 3.85 0.35 -4.76
N VAL A 124 3.18 0.84 -5.80
CA VAL A 124 3.57 0.60 -7.20
C VAL A 124 4.33 1.80 -7.74
N LEU A 125 5.55 1.56 -8.21
CA LEU A 125 6.44 2.51 -8.86
C LEU A 125 6.62 2.15 -10.34
N ASP A 126 6.84 3.14 -11.20
CA ASP A 126 7.12 2.93 -12.63
C ASP A 126 8.63 2.96 -12.87
N ALA A 127 9.21 1.87 -13.36
CA ALA A 127 10.64 1.78 -13.64
C ALA A 127 11.12 2.76 -14.73
N ASN A 128 10.22 3.24 -15.60
CA ASN A 128 10.54 4.23 -16.63
C ASN A 128 10.58 5.68 -16.09
N GLN A 129 10.03 5.91 -14.91
CA GLN A 129 9.95 7.24 -14.29
C GLN A 129 10.91 7.37 -13.12
N ASP A 130 11.34 8.60 -12.85
CA ASP A 130 12.13 8.87 -11.65
C ASP A 130 11.24 8.76 -10.41
N ILE A 131 11.85 8.29 -9.31
CA ILE A 131 11.20 8.32 -8.00
C ILE A 131 10.90 9.78 -7.64
N ALA A 132 9.63 10.10 -7.49
CA ALA A 132 9.18 11.44 -7.11
C ALA A 132 9.03 11.57 -5.58
N ASP A 133 9.01 12.79 -5.09
CA ASP A 133 8.77 13.06 -3.67
C ASP A 133 7.36 12.62 -3.25
N GLN A 134 6.41 12.61 -4.20
CA GLN A 134 5.07 12.06 -3.97
C GLN A 134 5.08 10.55 -3.68
N ASP A 135 6.00 9.78 -4.30
CA ASP A 135 6.15 8.34 -4.00
C ASP A 135 6.62 8.13 -2.56
N ALA A 136 7.59 8.95 -2.11
CA ALA A 136 8.07 8.94 -0.73
C ALA A 136 6.97 9.37 0.27
N THR A 137 6.17 10.37 -0.07
CA THR A 137 5.05 10.85 0.77
C THR A 137 4.00 9.77 0.94
N VAL A 138 3.60 9.07 -0.13
CA VAL A 138 2.60 8.00 -0.08
C VAL A 138 3.14 6.81 0.72
N ALA A 139 4.43 6.47 0.56
CA ALA A 139 5.08 5.44 1.36
C ALA A 139 5.12 5.81 2.85
N GLY A 140 5.52 7.05 3.17
CA GLY A 140 5.55 7.57 4.54
C GLY A 140 4.18 7.50 5.21
N PHE A 141 3.14 7.89 4.50
CA PHE A 141 1.77 7.79 5.02
C PHE A 141 1.36 6.35 5.35
N ALA A 142 1.72 5.36 4.52
CA ALA A 142 1.42 3.95 4.81
C ALA A 142 2.10 3.47 6.09
N LEU A 143 3.34 3.94 6.36
CA LEU A 143 4.07 3.62 7.58
C LEU A 143 3.46 4.32 8.81
N GLU A 144 3.12 5.61 8.70
CA GLU A 144 2.46 6.37 9.77
C GLU A 144 1.11 5.76 10.15
N ALA A 145 0.39 5.19 9.17
CA ALA A 145 -0.84 4.44 9.42
C ALA A 145 -0.60 3.05 10.03
N GLY A 146 0.65 2.66 10.31
CA GLY A 146 1.01 1.37 10.90
C GLY A 146 0.79 0.18 9.97
N ARG A 147 0.79 0.40 8.63
CA ARG A 147 0.55 -0.67 7.67
C ARG A 147 1.84 -1.30 7.17
N ALA A 148 1.82 -2.62 7.00
CA ALA A 148 2.93 -3.30 6.37
C ALA A 148 3.07 -2.83 4.91
N LEU A 149 4.32 -2.62 4.44
CA LEU A 149 4.59 -2.06 3.13
C LEU A 149 5.37 -3.06 2.25
N VAL A 150 4.86 -3.29 1.05
CA VAL A 150 5.54 -4.04 -0.02
C VAL A 150 5.68 -3.13 -1.23
N VAL A 151 6.84 -3.11 -1.87
CA VAL A 151 7.11 -2.22 -3.00
C VAL A 151 7.21 -3.01 -4.31
N ALA A 152 6.42 -2.61 -5.30
CA ALA A 152 6.39 -3.21 -6.64
C ALA A 152 6.91 -2.21 -7.67
N ILE A 153 8.09 -2.49 -8.28
CA ILE A 153 8.67 -1.70 -9.36
C ILE A 153 8.19 -2.29 -10.67
N ASN A 154 7.17 -1.69 -11.22
CA ASN A 154 6.46 -2.16 -12.40
C ASN A 154 7.11 -1.69 -13.71
N LYS A 155 6.73 -2.32 -14.81
CA LYS A 155 7.24 -2.10 -16.16
C LYS A 155 8.72 -2.46 -16.30
N TRP A 156 9.20 -3.40 -15.48
CA TRP A 156 10.60 -3.84 -15.46
C TRP A 156 11.08 -4.50 -16.77
N ASP A 157 10.15 -4.96 -17.58
CA ASP A 157 10.40 -5.64 -18.85
C ASP A 157 10.78 -4.72 -20.01
N VAL A 158 10.47 -3.42 -19.89
CA VAL A 158 10.69 -2.44 -20.97
C VAL A 158 11.82 -1.44 -20.69
N VAL A 159 12.50 -1.55 -19.55
CA VAL A 159 13.60 -0.65 -19.19
C VAL A 159 14.96 -1.24 -19.58
N THR A 160 15.89 -0.35 -19.98
CA THR A 160 17.26 -0.73 -20.33
C THR A 160 18.07 -1.15 -19.10
N PRO A 161 19.19 -1.88 -19.25
CA PRO A 161 20.07 -2.22 -18.14
C PRO A 161 20.56 -1.00 -17.38
N GLU A 162 20.91 0.08 -18.07
CA GLU A 162 21.38 1.34 -17.46
C GLU A 162 20.29 1.95 -16.59
N ARG A 163 19.03 1.93 -17.08
CA ARG A 163 17.88 2.43 -16.31
C ARG A 163 17.61 1.58 -15.08
N LYS A 164 17.78 0.27 -15.18
CA LYS A 164 17.65 -0.65 -14.03
C LYS A 164 18.62 -0.30 -12.92
N GLU A 165 19.87 -0.02 -13.24
CA GLU A 165 20.86 0.38 -12.25
C GLU A 165 20.60 1.79 -11.70
N GLN A 166 20.12 2.71 -12.55
CA GLN A 166 19.77 4.06 -12.09
C GLN A 166 18.62 4.04 -11.09
N ILE A 167 17.55 3.29 -11.38
CA ILE A 167 16.39 3.27 -10.47
C ILE A 167 16.72 2.61 -9.11
N LYS A 168 17.61 1.61 -9.08
CA LYS A 168 18.10 1.04 -7.82
C LYS A 168 18.82 2.08 -6.97
N LYS A 169 19.66 2.93 -7.60
CA LYS A 169 20.34 4.04 -6.91
C LYS A 169 19.35 5.08 -6.41
N ASP A 170 18.33 5.41 -7.20
CA ASP A 170 17.29 6.38 -6.83
C ASP A 170 16.45 5.85 -5.66
N ILE A 171 16.11 4.56 -5.64
CA ILE A 171 15.44 3.90 -4.52
C ILE A 171 16.30 4.04 -3.25
N ALA A 172 17.57 3.64 -3.30
CA ALA A 172 18.47 3.71 -2.15
C ALA A 172 18.65 5.13 -1.62
N ARG A 173 18.54 6.15 -2.49
CA ARG A 173 18.67 7.56 -2.12
C ARG A 173 17.38 8.18 -1.61
N LYS A 174 16.27 7.96 -2.30
CA LYS A 174 14.99 8.66 -2.04
C LYS A 174 14.04 7.88 -1.13
N LEU A 175 14.17 6.56 -1.10
CA LEU A 175 13.36 5.66 -0.29
C LEU A 175 14.23 4.91 0.74
N TYR A 176 15.30 5.54 1.22
CA TYR A 176 16.24 4.96 2.18
C TYR A 176 15.57 4.51 3.48
N PHE A 177 14.46 5.15 3.87
CA PHE A 177 13.67 4.81 5.04
C PHE A 177 12.84 3.53 4.86
N LEU A 178 12.85 2.92 3.66
CA LEU A 178 12.20 1.66 3.33
C LEU A 178 13.19 0.49 3.23
N ASP A 179 14.33 0.54 3.89
CA ASP A 179 15.38 -0.50 3.85
C ASP A 179 14.89 -1.86 4.36
N PHE A 180 13.89 -1.87 5.24
CA PHE A 180 13.21 -3.06 5.74
C PHE A 180 12.19 -3.64 4.75
N ALA A 181 11.69 -2.85 3.78
CA ALA A 181 10.66 -3.27 2.85
C ALA A 181 11.21 -4.17 1.74
N LYS A 182 10.40 -5.11 1.27
CA LYS A 182 10.77 -5.94 0.12
C LYS A 182 10.42 -5.25 -1.19
N PHE A 183 11.41 -5.17 -2.07
CA PHE A 183 11.27 -4.60 -3.40
C PHE A 183 11.13 -5.70 -4.45
N HIS A 184 10.04 -5.68 -5.21
CA HIS A 184 9.74 -6.63 -6.29
C HIS A 184 9.81 -5.94 -7.64
N TYR A 185 10.60 -6.51 -8.56
CA TYR A 185 10.72 -6.02 -9.92
C TYR A 185 9.75 -6.81 -10.81
N ILE A 186 8.65 -6.16 -11.21
CA ILE A 186 7.53 -6.84 -11.87
C ILE A 186 7.24 -6.30 -13.27
N SER A 187 6.54 -7.08 -14.05
CA SER A 187 5.81 -6.64 -15.23
C SER A 187 4.36 -7.09 -15.10
N ALA A 188 3.49 -6.16 -14.67
CA ALA A 188 2.07 -6.44 -14.56
C ALA A 188 1.47 -6.86 -15.93
N LEU A 189 1.91 -6.21 -17.01
CA LEU A 189 1.43 -6.52 -18.36
C LEU A 189 1.82 -7.95 -18.84
N LYS A 190 2.98 -8.45 -18.41
CA LYS A 190 3.50 -9.77 -18.80
C LYS A 190 3.34 -10.82 -17.69
N HIS A 191 2.61 -10.52 -16.64
CA HIS A 191 2.38 -11.40 -15.48
C HIS A 191 3.68 -11.96 -14.87
N LYS A 192 4.76 -11.15 -14.83
CA LYS A 192 6.05 -11.56 -14.27
C LYS A 192 6.29 -10.96 -12.91
N GLY A 193 6.79 -11.77 -11.95
CA GLY A 193 7.12 -11.35 -10.59
C GLY A 193 5.90 -11.15 -9.67
N ILE A 194 4.70 -11.57 -10.11
CA ILE A 194 3.47 -11.43 -9.31
C ILE A 194 3.42 -12.46 -8.18
N ASP A 195 3.92 -13.67 -8.40
CA ASP A 195 3.95 -14.73 -7.38
C ASP A 195 4.81 -14.33 -6.19
N GLU A 196 6.00 -13.81 -6.43
CA GLU A 196 6.91 -13.33 -5.39
C GLU A 196 6.33 -12.14 -4.65
N LEU A 197 5.61 -11.26 -5.35
CA LEU A 197 4.88 -10.14 -4.75
C LEU A 197 3.82 -10.67 -3.75
N PHE A 198 3.02 -11.67 -4.15
CA PHE A 198 2.03 -12.30 -3.28
C PHE A 198 2.65 -13.00 -2.09
N GLY A 199 3.76 -13.69 -2.28
CA GLY A 199 4.53 -14.29 -1.19
C GLY A 199 4.90 -13.26 -0.12
N SER A 200 5.28 -12.04 -0.55
CA SER A 200 5.62 -10.96 0.37
C SER A 200 4.40 -10.30 1.00
N ILE A 201 3.28 -10.15 0.28
CA ILE A 201 2.02 -9.66 0.85
C ILE A 201 1.57 -10.60 1.98
N HIS A 202 1.59 -11.91 1.73
CA HIS A 202 1.22 -12.91 2.73
C HIS A 202 2.16 -12.91 3.94
N GLN A 203 3.48 -12.75 3.71
CA GLN A 203 4.46 -12.66 4.80
C GLN A 203 4.34 -11.38 5.60
N ALA A 204 3.98 -10.27 4.97
CA ALA A 204 3.83 -8.97 5.63
C ALA A 204 2.56 -8.90 6.50
N TYR A 205 1.56 -9.73 6.20
CA TYR A 205 0.33 -9.86 6.99
C TYR A 205 0.54 -10.70 8.27
N ASN A 206 1.42 -11.73 8.26
CA ASN A 206 1.69 -12.60 9.40
C ASN A 206 2.79 -12.03 10.31
#